data_3342f99b49f85269d583229f1f7660c7
#
_entry.id   3342f99b49f85269d583229f1f7660c7
#
_cell.length_a   1.000
_cell.length_b   1.000
_cell.length_c   1.000
_cell.angle_alpha   90.00
_cell.angle_beta   90.00
_cell.angle_gamma   90.00
#
_symmetry.space_group_name_H-M   'P 1'
#
loop_
_entity.id
_entity.type
_entity.pdbx_description
1 polymer ?
#
loop_
_entity_poly.entity_id
_entity_poly.type
_entity_poly.pdbx_seq_one_letter_code
_entity_poly.pdbx_strand_id
1 'polypeptide(L)'
;MESAIAHVDLGRYRRFMQMIWDPEPANDIVLDQPVWCLGAKYQLSDATVDETGGGCDPDPLSSSRKSYHRLLQPSQRGVKDYSVNLADAPASQLSPGSFPSLPASEQASHNDDGWPLGFLHDFESRIWMTYRSGFETIPRSNDSCATSSLSLTMRIKSQLGEQGDFSSDSGWGCMIRSGQSILANSLSMLRLGRDWRRGEQRQEERHLISLFADDPRAPYSIHNFVSHGATACGKYPGQWFGPSATARCIQALVNKNDPYLRVYSTGDSPDVYEDEFMKIAKPDGVSFHPTLILVGTRLGIDKITPVYWEALTASLQMPQSVGIAGGRPSSSHYFVGVQGSFLFYLDPHHTRTALPYHKDTNSYRDDEINSCHTARLRRLHVREVDPSMLVGFLIRSQDDWQEWRRCTKHVQGKAIIHVADHALTTLTSASQAGAAIDEVQALSDDDSEISVLAA
;
A
#
# COMPACT_ATOMS: atom_id res chain seq x y z
N MET A 1 -12.36 41.30 19.99
CA MET A 1 -11.89 39.92 20.18
C MET A 1 -12.89 38.91 19.59
N GLU A 2 -13.42 39.18 18.39
CA GLU A 2 -14.51 38.39 17.78
C GLU A 2 -14.34 38.13 16.26
N SER A 3 -13.11 38.08 15.73
CA SER A 3 -12.91 37.81 14.30
C SER A 3 -11.83 36.77 13.95
N ALA A 4 -11.38 35.96 14.93
CA ALA A 4 -10.30 34.98 14.70
C ALA A 4 -10.79 33.51 14.60
N ILE A 5 -12.11 33.26 14.52
CA ILE A 5 -12.65 31.87 14.49
C ILE A 5 -13.19 31.47 13.09
N ALA A 6 -13.09 32.31 12.07
CA ALA A 6 -13.85 32.14 10.83
C ALA A 6 -13.09 31.50 9.65
N HIS A 7 -11.91 30.89 9.82
CA HIS A 7 -11.27 30.13 8.76
C HIS A 7 -10.78 28.74 9.22
N VAL A 8 -11.67 27.99 9.83
CA VAL A 8 -11.52 26.54 9.84
C VAL A 8 -11.81 26.05 8.42
N ASP A 9 -10.79 25.53 7.73
CA ASP A 9 -10.90 25.00 6.38
C ASP A 9 -11.96 23.89 6.33
N LEU A 10 -13.19 24.28 5.97
CA LEU A 10 -14.34 23.37 5.80
C LEU A 10 -14.02 22.23 4.82
N GLY A 11 -13.09 22.43 3.88
CA GLY A 11 -12.63 21.41 2.96
C GLY A 11 -11.80 20.32 3.66
N ARG A 12 -11.00 20.68 4.67
CA ARG A 12 -10.24 19.73 5.50
C ARG A 12 -11.14 18.96 6.47
N TYR A 13 -12.07 19.66 7.10
CA TYR A 13 -13.06 19.02 7.98
C TYR A 13 -13.95 18.06 7.18
N ARG A 14 -14.40 18.43 5.99
CA ARG A 14 -15.18 17.59 5.09
C ARG A 14 -14.38 16.36 4.62
N ARG A 15 -13.07 16.51 4.33
CA ARG A 15 -12.17 15.41 3.99
C ARG A 15 -11.94 14.47 5.18
N PHE A 16 -11.76 15.02 6.38
CA PHE A 16 -11.62 14.24 7.62
C PHE A 16 -12.92 13.47 7.94
N MET A 17 -14.08 14.10 7.78
CA MET A 17 -15.38 13.43 7.97
C MET A 17 -15.65 12.39 6.87
N GLN A 18 -15.27 12.62 5.61
CA GLN A 18 -15.33 11.63 4.54
C GLN A 18 -14.45 10.42 4.84
N MET A 19 -13.28 10.62 5.43
CA MET A 19 -12.36 9.54 5.80
C MET A 19 -12.93 8.63 6.90
N ILE A 20 -13.78 9.16 7.79
CA ILE A 20 -14.43 8.40 8.87
C ILE A 20 -15.76 7.77 8.41
N TRP A 21 -16.47 8.40 7.48
CA TRP A 21 -17.84 8.03 7.05
C TRP A 21 -17.92 7.61 5.58
N ASP A 22 -16.82 7.25 4.97
CA ASP A 22 -16.81 6.75 3.61
C ASP A 22 -17.37 5.31 3.61
N PRO A 23 -18.60 5.08 3.12
CA PRO A 23 -19.16 3.74 3.08
C PRO A 23 -18.36 2.84 2.18
N GLU A 24 -18.34 1.55 2.47
CA GLU A 24 -17.70 0.59 1.59
C GLU A 24 -18.40 0.61 0.21
N PRO A 25 -17.63 0.58 -0.89
CA PRO A 25 -18.21 0.63 -2.21
C PRO A 25 -18.92 -0.69 -2.56
N ALA A 26 -20.14 -0.61 -3.07
CA ALA A 26 -20.81 -1.73 -3.71
C ALA A 26 -20.37 -1.89 -5.18
N ASN A 27 -20.47 -3.09 -5.73
CA ASN A 27 -20.20 -3.37 -7.15
C ASN A 27 -21.42 -3.03 -8.01
N ASP A 28 -21.71 -1.74 -8.14
CA ASP A 28 -22.92 -1.21 -8.76
C ASP A 28 -22.68 -0.46 -10.08
N ILE A 29 -21.41 -0.11 -10.38
CA ILE A 29 -21.10 0.84 -11.46
C ILE A 29 -20.61 0.15 -12.74
N VAL A 30 -19.88 -0.96 -12.64
CA VAL A 30 -19.17 -1.60 -13.79
C VAL A 30 -19.25 -3.12 -13.71
N LEU A 31 -20.47 -3.64 -13.46
CA LEU A 31 -20.77 -5.08 -13.26
C LEU A 31 -20.24 -5.98 -14.36
N ASP A 32 -20.20 -5.48 -15.61
CA ASP A 32 -19.76 -6.26 -16.77
C ASP A 32 -18.23 -6.33 -16.90
N GLN A 33 -17.48 -5.57 -16.08
CA GLN A 33 -16.03 -5.56 -16.15
C GLN A 33 -15.41 -6.42 -15.05
N PRO A 34 -14.34 -7.17 -15.37
CA PRO A 34 -13.65 -7.95 -14.38
C PRO A 34 -12.97 -7.03 -13.35
N VAL A 35 -12.90 -7.52 -12.11
CA VAL A 35 -12.09 -6.92 -11.05
C VAL A 35 -10.72 -7.58 -11.06
N TRP A 36 -9.68 -6.79 -10.92
CA TRP A 36 -8.31 -7.27 -10.87
C TRP A 36 -7.70 -6.95 -9.51
N CYS A 37 -6.90 -7.87 -8.99
CA CYS A 37 -6.05 -7.65 -7.82
C CYS A 37 -4.64 -8.14 -8.15
N LEU A 38 -3.65 -7.24 -8.18
CA LEU A 38 -2.23 -7.54 -8.44
C LEU A 38 -2.04 -8.62 -9.54
N GLY A 39 -2.61 -8.39 -10.72
CA GLY A 39 -2.50 -9.26 -11.89
C GLY A 39 -3.48 -10.44 -11.94
N ALA A 40 -4.20 -10.77 -10.87
CA ALA A 40 -5.23 -11.80 -10.90
C ALA A 40 -6.60 -11.22 -11.27
N LYS A 41 -7.31 -11.92 -12.15
CA LYS A 41 -8.62 -11.53 -12.71
C LYS A 41 -9.75 -12.26 -12.00
N TYR A 42 -10.82 -11.54 -11.66
CA TYR A 42 -12.03 -12.07 -11.01
C TYR A 42 -13.27 -11.60 -11.76
N GLN A 43 -14.23 -12.52 -11.96
CA GLN A 43 -15.53 -12.24 -12.60
C GLN A 43 -16.66 -12.79 -11.74
N LEU A 44 -17.84 -12.15 -11.78
CA LEU A 44 -19.03 -12.62 -11.04
C LEU A 44 -19.53 -13.99 -11.53
N SER A 45 -19.28 -14.35 -12.81
CA SER A 45 -19.67 -15.63 -13.41
C SER A 45 -18.90 -16.83 -12.85
N ASP A 46 -17.79 -16.61 -12.13
CA ASP A 46 -17.00 -17.72 -11.56
C ASP A 46 -17.66 -18.31 -10.30
N ALA A 47 -18.77 -17.76 -9.84
CA ALA A 47 -19.49 -18.20 -8.62
C ALA A 47 -20.62 -19.22 -8.87
N THR A 48 -20.89 -19.65 -10.13
CA THR A 48 -22.06 -20.47 -10.48
C THR A 48 -21.76 -21.82 -11.14
N VAL A 49 -20.62 -22.43 -10.89
CA VAL A 49 -20.34 -23.81 -11.35
C VAL A 49 -20.03 -24.72 -10.18
N ASP A 50 -20.99 -24.85 -9.26
CA ASP A 50 -21.16 -26.06 -8.44
C ASP A 50 -22.61 -26.09 -7.93
N GLU A 51 -23.43 -26.92 -8.54
CA GLU A 51 -24.71 -27.53 -8.18
C GLU A 51 -25.77 -27.43 -9.28
N THR A 52 -25.63 -28.26 -10.30
CA THR A 52 -26.75 -29.07 -10.78
C THR A 52 -26.21 -30.25 -11.55
N GLY A 53 -26.28 -31.42 -10.92
CA GLY A 53 -25.95 -32.69 -11.55
C GLY A 53 -26.99 -33.13 -12.54
N GLY A 54 -26.56 -33.85 -13.56
CA GLY A 54 -27.44 -34.55 -14.50
C GLY A 54 -26.64 -35.20 -15.62
N GLY A 55 -26.20 -36.42 -15.39
CA GLY A 55 -25.61 -37.44 -16.16
C GLY A 55 -25.57 -37.42 -17.68
N CYS A 56 -24.41 -37.87 -18.20
CA CYS A 56 -24.21 -38.96 -19.14
C CYS A 56 -22.71 -39.08 -19.47
N ASP A 57 -22.11 -40.21 -19.11
CA ASP A 57 -20.82 -40.73 -19.59
C ASP A 57 -20.90 -41.19 -21.07
N PRO A 58 -19.81 -41.61 -21.73
CA PRO A 58 -18.38 -41.58 -21.42
C PRO A 58 -17.48 -41.10 -22.59
N ASP A 59 -16.23 -40.80 -22.46
CA ASP A 59 -15.04 -41.65 -22.50
C ASP A 59 -13.69 -40.86 -22.43
N PRO A 60 -12.56 -41.47 -22.21
CA PRO A 60 -11.46 -40.91 -21.41
C PRO A 60 -10.23 -40.54 -22.26
N LEU A 61 -9.46 -39.59 -21.82
CA LEU A 61 -7.99 -39.51 -21.90
C LEU A 61 -7.47 -38.08 -21.56
N SER A 62 -6.89 -37.93 -20.39
CA SER A 62 -5.59 -37.34 -20.10
C SER A 62 -5.49 -36.71 -18.68
N SER A 63 -4.69 -37.38 -17.90
CA SER A 63 -3.72 -36.89 -16.90
C SER A 63 -4.08 -35.83 -15.86
N SER A 64 -4.23 -36.33 -14.63
CA SER A 64 -3.62 -35.82 -13.38
C SER A 64 -3.76 -34.36 -12.99
N ARG A 65 -4.77 -34.08 -12.16
CA ARG A 65 -4.67 -33.14 -11.04
C ARG A 65 -5.34 -33.75 -9.81
N LYS A 66 -4.55 -33.99 -8.76
CA LYS A 66 -5.03 -34.51 -7.48
C LYS A 66 -5.69 -33.38 -6.69
N SER A 67 -6.99 -33.54 -6.49
CA SER A 67 -7.83 -32.78 -5.57
C SER A 67 -7.69 -33.36 -4.16
N TYR A 68 -7.44 -32.54 -3.15
CA TYR A 68 -7.60 -32.89 -1.76
C TYR A 68 -8.84 -32.21 -1.19
N HIS A 69 -9.96 -32.95 -1.20
CA HIS A 69 -11.13 -32.67 -0.36
C HIS A 69 -11.01 -33.42 0.95
N ARG A 70 -11.16 -32.77 2.08
CA ARG A 70 -11.64 -33.41 3.31
C ARG A 70 -12.39 -32.44 4.22
N LEU A 71 -13.72 -32.59 4.20
CA LEU A 71 -14.71 -32.66 5.30
C LEU A 71 -14.54 -31.76 6.53
N LEU A 72 -15.48 -30.83 6.72
CA LEU A 72 -16.01 -30.49 8.05
C LEU A 72 -17.55 -30.34 7.94
N GLN A 73 -18.28 -31.21 8.68
CA GLN A 73 -19.71 -31.12 8.87
C GLN A 73 -20.03 -30.16 10.03
N PRO A 74 -21.17 -29.42 10.00
CA PRO A 74 -21.60 -28.59 11.12
C PRO A 74 -22.46 -29.40 12.09
N SER A 75 -22.12 -29.30 13.38
CA SER A 75 -22.90 -29.82 14.50
C SER A 75 -23.95 -28.81 14.92
N GLN A 76 -25.24 -29.23 14.86
CA GLN A 76 -26.37 -28.48 15.41
C GLN A 76 -26.41 -28.59 16.95
N ARG A 77 -26.54 -27.45 17.65
CA ARG A 77 -27.11 -27.42 19.00
C ARG A 77 -27.80 -26.05 19.27
N GLY A 78 -29.14 -26.16 19.41
CA GLY A 78 -29.97 -25.62 20.49
C GLY A 78 -30.09 -24.11 20.69
N VAL A 79 -31.16 -23.56 20.18
CA VAL A 79 -31.71 -22.24 20.52
C VAL A 79 -32.23 -22.28 21.99
N LYS A 80 -31.82 -21.30 22.80
CA LYS A 80 -32.54 -20.89 24.03
C LYS A 80 -32.75 -19.39 24.01
N ASP A 81 -34.02 -19.02 23.91
CA ASP A 81 -34.56 -17.68 24.15
C ASP A 81 -34.31 -17.21 25.59
N TYR A 82 -33.80 -16.00 25.75
CA TYR A 82 -33.98 -15.20 26.96
C TYR A 82 -34.35 -13.76 26.58
N SER A 83 -35.61 -13.45 26.77
CA SER A 83 -36.15 -12.09 26.87
C SER A 83 -35.78 -11.48 28.21
N VAL A 84 -35.20 -10.31 28.26
CA VAL A 84 -35.03 -9.50 29.48
C VAL A 84 -35.54 -8.09 29.26
N ASN A 85 -36.47 -7.69 30.19
CA ASN A 85 -37.17 -6.42 30.25
C ASN A 85 -36.27 -5.22 30.55
N LEU A 86 -36.63 -4.09 29.91
CA LEU A 86 -36.21 -2.74 30.30
C LEU A 86 -36.94 -2.29 31.56
N ALA A 87 -36.20 -1.89 32.61
CA ALA A 87 -36.63 -0.83 33.56
C ALA A 87 -35.45 -0.45 34.49
N ASP A 88 -35.29 0.87 34.68
CA ASP A 88 -34.63 1.59 35.76
C ASP A 88 -33.09 1.74 35.79
N ALA A 89 -32.63 2.94 35.42
CA ALA A 89 -31.39 3.50 35.86
C ALA A 89 -31.53 4.95 36.33
N PRO A 90 -30.89 5.36 37.46
CA PRO A 90 -30.80 6.76 37.83
C PRO A 90 -29.54 7.44 37.27
N ALA A 91 -29.73 8.71 36.91
CA ALA A 91 -28.70 9.63 36.46
C ALA A 91 -27.75 10.02 37.62
N SER A 92 -26.44 10.06 37.39
CA SER A 92 -25.55 11.11 37.90
C SER A 92 -24.09 10.97 37.49
N GLN A 93 -23.52 12.13 37.17
CA GLN A 93 -22.12 12.58 37.18
C GLN A 93 -21.28 12.34 35.91
N LEU A 94 -21.22 13.42 35.13
CA LEU A 94 -20.25 13.71 34.09
C LEU A 94 -18.90 14.13 34.71
N SER A 95 -17.82 13.46 34.31
CA SER A 95 -16.46 13.98 34.44
C SER A 95 -15.82 14.01 33.05
N PRO A 96 -15.05 15.08 32.69
CA PRO A 96 -14.50 15.25 31.35
C PRO A 96 -13.16 14.55 31.22
N GLY A 97 -12.98 13.69 30.21
CA GLY A 97 -11.65 13.22 29.82
C GLY A 97 -11.52 11.71 29.64
N SER A 98 -12.27 11.11 28.73
CA SER A 98 -11.94 9.80 28.19
C SER A 98 -12.66 9.62 26.87
N PHE A 99 -11.92 9.59 25.78
CA PHE A 99 -12.46 9.15 24.50
C PHE A 99 -12.80 7.66 24.59
N PRO A 100 -13.98 7.22 24.14
CA PRO A 100 -14.34 5.82 24.19
C PRO A 100 -13.47 5.02 23.23
N SER A 101 -12.71 4.06 23.77
CA SER A 101 -12.11 2.98 23.02
C SER A 101 -13.25 2.16 22.39
N LEU A 102 -13.33 2.13 21.08
CA LEU A 102 -14.27 1.28 20.35
C LEU A 102 -13.98 -0.19 20.67
N PRO A 103 -14.99 -1.02 20.96
CA PRO A 103 -14.81 -2.43 21.24
C PRO A 103 -14.32 -3.16 19.99
N ALA A 104 -13.28 -3.99 20.17
CA ALA A 104 -12.78 -4.92 19.17
C ALA A 104 -13.78 -6.08 19.01
N SER A 105 -14.82 -5.89 18.21
CA SER A 105 -15.62 -6.97 17.63
C SER A 105 -16.46 -6.42 16.48
N GLU A 106 -15.81 -6.03 15.38
CA GLU A 106 -16.49 -5.99 14.09
C GLU A 106 -16.33 -7.36 13.42
N GLN A 107 -17.12 -8.33 13.85
CA GLN A 107 -17.60 -9.38 12.96
C GLN A 107 -18.70 -8.72 12.10
N ALA A 108 -18.27 -7.98 11.07
CA ALA A 108 -19.18 -7.51 10.05
C ALA A 108 -19.77 -8.74 9.36
N SER A 109 -21.10 -8.85 9.36
CA SER A 109 -21.83 -9.71 8.44
C SER A 109 -21.39 -9.29 7.03
N HIS A 110 -20.63 -10.15 6.33
CA HIS A 110 -20.26 -9.94 4.95
C HIS A 110 -21.55 -9.97 4.10
N ASN A 111 -22.13 -8.81 3.87
CA ASN A 111 -22.80 -8.56 2.61
C ASN A 111 -21.65 -8.46 1.61
N ASP A 112 -21.59 -9.37 0.66
CA ASP A 112 -20.55 -9.36 -0.40
C ASP A 112 -20.71 -8.17 -1.38
N ASP A 113 -21.68 -7.28 -1.14
CA ASP A 113 -22.03 -6.06 -1.91
C ASP A 113 -21.84 -6.23 -3.43
N GLY A 114 -22.03 -7.47 -3.92
CA GLY A 114 -21.88 -7.84 -5.33
C GLY A 114 -20.44 -8.03 -5.83
N TRP A 115 -19.45 -8.13 -4.92
CA TRP A 115 -18.06 -8.40 -5.30
C TRP A 115 -17.81 -9.91 -5.44
N PRO A 116 -16.95 -10.36 -6.40
CA PRO A 116 -16.52 -11.76 -6.46
C PRO A 116 -15.82 -12.15 -5.16
N LEU A 117 -16.23 -13.24 -4.50
CA LEU A 117 -15.64 -13.72 -3.26
C LEU A 117 -14.13 -13.96 -3.37
N GLY A 118 -13.68 -14.51 -4.52
CA GLY A 118 -12.25 -14.69 -4.76
C GLY A 118 -11.46 -13.39 -4.74
N PHE A 119 -12.05 -12.28 -5.21
CA PHE A 119 -11.46 -10.94 -5.13
C PHE A 119 -11.38 -10.45 -3.68
N LEU A 120 -12.46 -10.58 -2.90
CA LEU A 120 -12.49 -10.14 -1.51
C LEU A 120 -11.44 -10.90 -0.67
N HIS A 121 -11.35 -12.23 -0.82
CA HIS A 121 -10.33 -13.03 -0.15
C HIS A 121 -8.91 -12.67 -0.59
N ASP A 122 -8.72 -12.36 -1.87
CA ASP A 122 -7.43 -11.92 -2.38
C ASP A 122 -7.05 -10.54 -1.85
N PHE A 123 -7.99 -9.60 -1.83
CA PHE A 123 -7.78 -8.26 -1.29
C PHE A 123 -7.43 -8.30 0.20
N GLU A 124 -8.19 -9.04 1.01
CA GLU A 124 -7.93 -9.21 2.44
C GLU A 124 -6.58 -9.87 2.73
N SER A 125 -6.10 -10.72 1.81
CA SER A 125 -4.80 -11.40 1.95
C SER A 125 -3.62 -10.46 1.66
N ARG A 126 -3.84 -9.27 1.12
CA ARG A 126 -2.74 -8.31 0.90
C ARG A 126 -2.25 -7.74 2.22
N ILE A 127 -0.93 -7.68 2.37
CA ILE A 127 -0.32 -7.13 3.58
C ILE A 127 -0.46 -5.62 3.56
N TRP A 128 -1.06 -5.10 4.61
CA TRP A 128 -1.38 -3.70 4.81
C TRP A 128 -0.54 -3.11 5.93
N MET A 129 0.42 -2.27 5.58
CA MET A 129 1.16 -1.47 6.54
C MET A 129 0.48 -0.11 6.71
N THR A 130 0.22 0.25 7.97
CA THR A 130 -0.50 1.48 8.32
C THR A 130 0.28 2.27 9.35
N TYR A 131 -0.15 3.50 9.64
CA TYR A 131 0.40 4.31 10.72
C TYR A 131 0.44 3.53 12.03
N ARG A 132 1.49 3.74 12.78
CA ARG A 132 1.70 3.13 14.10
C ARG A 132 2.03 4.19 15.15
N SER A 133 1.69 3.85 16.40
CA SER A 133 1.99 4.67 17.56
C SER A 133 2.48 3.81 18.72
N GLY A 134 3.33 4.41 19.58
CA GLY A 134 3.90 3.71 20.72
C GLY A 134 5.12 2.85 20.38
N PHE A 135 5.80 3.09 19.25
CA PHE A 135 7.08 2.46 18.96
C PHE A 135 8.24 3.16 19.66
N GLU A 136 9.41 2.51 19.68
CA GLU A 136 10.66 3.10 20.18
C GLU A 136 10.91 4.44 19.50
N THR A 137 11.20 5.47 20.28
CA THR A 137 11.26 6.84 19.79
C THR A 137 12.36 7.05 18.76
N ILE A 138 12.00 7.67 17.63
CA ILE A 138 12.93 8.13 16.60
C ILE A 138 13.32 9.56 16.96
N PRO A 139 14.62 9.83 17.24
CA PRO A 139 15.05 11.17 17.63
C PRO A 139 14.88 12.17 16.47
N ARG A 140 14.58 13.41 16.82
CA ARG A 140 14.58 14.52 15.85
C ARG A 140 15.98 14.73 15.29
N SER A 141 16.07 15.12 14.05
CA SER A 141 17.33 15.52 13.47
C SER A 141 17.74 16.91 13.96
N ASN A 142 19.03 17.07 14.28
CA ASN A 142 19.62 18.38 14.60
C ASN A 142 20.03 19.16 13.35
N ASP A 143 19.79 18.63 12.15
CA ASP A 143 20.08 19.30 10.88
C ASP A 143 19.14 20.50 10.71
N SER A 144 19.70 21.64 10.32
CA SER A 144 18.91 22.86 10.06
C SER A 144 17.90 22.70 8.93
N CYS A 145 18.17 21.82 7.97
CA CYS A 145 17.25 21.48 6.88
C CYS A 145 16.06 20.64 7.35
N ALA A 146 16.21 19.90 8.47
CA ALA A 146 15.14 19.04 8.98
C ALA A 146 13.91 19.81 9.47
N THR A 147 14.11 21.01 10.02
CA THR A 147 13.01 21.82 10.57
C THR A 147 12.19 22.53 9.50
N SER A 148 12.80 22.94 8.41
CA SER A 148 12.12 23.67 7.33
C SER A 148 11.20 22.79 6.49
N SER A 149 11.44 21.48 6.43
CA SER A 149 10.75 20.51 5.56
C SER A 149 9.74 19.61 6.30
N LEU A 150 9.36 19.96 7.54
CA LEU A 150 8.34 19.22 8.28
C LEU A 150 6.98 19.32 7.62
N SER A 151 6.21 18.21 7.62
CA SER A 151 4.81 18.24 7.16
C SER A 151 4.00 19.27 7.95
N LEU A 152 2.96 19.86 7.33
CA LEU A 152 2.12 20.88 7.97
C LEU A 152 1.56 20.40 9.32
N THR A 153 1.13 19.14 9.39
CA THR A 153 0.64 18.53 10.64
C THR A 153 1.72 18.54 11.72
N MET A 154 2.97 18.27 11.35
CA MET A 154 4.09 18.25 12.29
C MET A 154 4.55 19.66 12.66
N ARG A 155 4.44 20.66 11.78
CA ARG A 155 4.67 22.07 12.10
C ARG A 155 3.67 22.56 13.15
N ILE A 156 2.38 22.26 12.98
CA ILE A 156 1.33 22.63 13.94
C ILE A 156 1.59 21.98 15.31
N LYS A 157 1.89 20.68 15.34
CA LYS A 157 2.24 19.98 16.60
C LYS A 157 3.45 20.58 17.29
N SER A 158 4.49 20.92 16.53
CA SER A 158 5.69 21.58 17.05
C SER A 158 5.38 22.97 17.64
N GLN A 159 4.48 23.72 17.04
CA GLN A 159 4.05 25.05 17.56
C GLN A 159 3.18 24.93 18.81
N LEU A 160 2.45 23.81 19.00
CA LEU A 160 1.64 23.53 20.17
C LEU A 160 2.47 22.99 21.37
N GLY A 161 3.81 22.98 21.26
CA GLY A 161 4.70 22.59 22.36
C GLY A 161 5.07 21.12 22.42
N GLU A 162 4.61 20.29 21.46
CA GLU A 162 5.04 18.89 21.34
C GLU A 162 6.42 18.81 20.65
N GLN A 163 7.48 19.21 21.37
CA GLN A 163 8.87 19.19 20.85
C GLN A 163 9.58 17.84 21.09
N GLY A 164 8.86 16.79 21.48
CA GLY A 164 9.44 15.45 21.72
C GLY A 164 9.87 14.73 20.45
N ASP A 165 10.60 13.64 20.64
CA ASP A 165 10.95 12.66 19.61
C ASP A 165 9.71 11.97 19.04
N PHE A 166 9.85 11.28 17.90
CA PHE A 166 8.72 10.65 17.22
C PHE A 166 8.49 9.23 17.72
N SER A 167 7.39 9.00 18.45
CA SER A 167 6.88 7.66 18.81
C SER A 167 5.68 7.24 17.95
N SER A 168 5.33 8.05 16.94
CA SER A 168 4.27 7.78 15.96
C SER A 168 4.65 8.37 14.60
N ASP A 169 4.27 7.69 13.53
CA ASP A 169 4.43 8.16 12.16
C ASP A 169 3.16 8.77 11.56
N SER A 170 2.12 8.96 12.39
CA SER A 170 0.86 9.58 11.98
C SER A 170 1.07 11.00 11.45
N GLY A 171 0.63 11.24 10.21
CA GLY A 171 0.71 12.54 9.55
C GLY A 171 1.98 12.78 8.72
N TRP A 172 2.94 11.82 8.68
CA TRP A 172 4.14 11.93 7.86
C TRP A 172 4.62 10.61 7.21
N GLY A 173 4.29 9.45 7.79
CA GLY A 173 4.82 8.15 7.39
C GLY A 173 4.06 7.44 6.26
N CYS A 174 2.97 8.00 5.69
CA CYS A 174 2.08 7.29 4.77
C CYS A 174 2.80 6.71 3.54
N MET A 175 3.71 7.46 2.93
CA MET A 175 4.46 6.97 1.78
C MET A 175 5.43 5.84 2.15
N ILE A 176 6.07 5.90 3.31
CA ILE A 176 6.89 4.81 3.83
C ILE A 176 6.02 3.57 4.04
N ARG A 177 4.83 3.71 4.66
CA ARG A 177 3.91 2.59 4.90
C ARG A 177 3.39 1.97 3.60
N SER A 178 3.07 2.79 2.59
CA SER A 178 2.72 2.30 1.25
C SER A 178 3.89 1.57 0.59
N GLY A 179 5.11 2.08 0.74
CA GLY A 179 6.33 1.42 0.27
C GLY A 179 6.62 0.10 1.00
N GLN A 180 6.45 0.06 2.33
CA GLN A 180 6.52 -1.19 3.11
C GLN A 180 5.48 -2.19 2.62
N SER A 181 4.26 -1.76 2.28
CA SER A 181 3.21 -2.63 1.73
C SER A 181 3.61 -3.20 0.36
N ILE A 182 4.19 -2.41 -0.55
CA ILE A 182 4.77 -2.91 -1.82
C ILE A 182 5.80 -4.01 -1.53
N LEU A 183 6.78 -3.75 -0.66
CA LEU A 183 7.84 -4.70 -0.35
C LEU A 183 7.28 -5.96 0.32
N ALA A 184 6.37 -5.82 1.28
CA ALA A 184 5.76 -6.93 2.00
C ALA A 184 4.98 -7.86 1.05
N ASN A 185 4.19 -7.28 0.12
CA ASN A 185 3.47 -8.08 -0.87
C ASN A 185 4.39 -8.68 -1.93
N SER A 186 5.49 -8.02 -2.29
CA SER A 186 6.53 -8.62 -3.15
C SER A 186 7.15 -9.85 -2.50
N LEU A 187 7.52 -9.76 -1.22
CA LEU A 187 8.06 -10.87 -0.43
C LEU A 187 7.01 -11.97 -0.21
N SER A 188 5.74 -11.61 0.01
CA SER A 188 4.64 -12.56 0.11
C SER A 188 4.48 -13.36 -1.18
N MET A 189 4.44 -12.70 -2.35
CA MET A 189 4.34 -13.39 -3.64
C MET A 189 5.55 -14.27 -3.93
N LEU A 190 6.74 -13.89 -3.47
CA LEU A 190 7.96 -14.67 -3.66
C LEU A 190 8.03 -15.89 -2.77
N ARG A 191 7.64 -15.78 -1.48
CA ARG A 191 7.83 -16.80 -0.45
C ARG A 191 6.58 -17.68 -0.25
N LEU A 192 5.38 -17.08 -0.28
CA LEU A 192 4.10 -17.77 -0.06
C LEU A 192 3.42 -18.14 -1.39
N GLY A 193 3.76 -17.42 -2.46
CA GLY A 193 3.11 -17.55 -3.78
C GLY A 193 2.04 -16.49 -4.01
N ARG A 194 1.72 -16.23 -5.30
CA ARG A 194 0.70 -15.24 -5.68
C ARG A 194 -0.69 -15.61 -5.19
N ASP A 195 -0.99 -16.89 -5.16
CA ASP A 195 -2.32 -17.43 -4.82
C ASP A 195 -2.50 -17.71 -3.34
N TRP A 196 -1.50 -17.37 -2.52
CA TRP A 196 -1.60 -17.47 -1.07
C TRP A 196 -2.79 -16.68 -0.54
N ARG A 197 -3.51 -17.30 0.40
CA ARG A 197 -4.63 -16.68 1.10
C ARG A 197 -4.38 -16.67 2.60
N ARG A 198 -4.90 -15.64 3.25
CA ARG A 198 -4.80 -15.44 4.69
C ARG A 198 -5.31 -16.67 5.45
N GLY A 199 -4.57 -17.05 6.49
CA GLY A 199 -4.83 -18.27 7.27
C GLY A 199 -4.11 -19.50 6.78
N GLU A 200 -3.57 -19.48 5.55
CA GLU A 200 -2.64 -20.49 5.04
C GLU A 200 -1.22 -20.16 5.47
N GLN A 201 -0.34 -21.17 5.61
CA GLN A 201 1.09 -20.99 5.89
C GLN A 201 1.37 -19.96 7.02
N ARG A 202 0.62 -20.02 8.12
CA ARG A 202 0.63 -19.02 9.21
C ARG A 202 2.03 -18.74 9.78
N GLN A 203 2.91 -19.72 9.80
CA GLN A 203 4.27 -19.55 10.31
C GLN A 203 5.09 -18.65 9.40
N GLU A 204 5.00 -18.86 8.10
CA GLU A 204 5.68 -18.05 7.09
C GLU A 204 5.11 -16.64 7.03
N GLU A 205 3.78 -16.48 7.18
CA GLU A 205 3.12 -15.19 7.31
C GLU A 205 3.67 -14.40 8.50
N ARG A 206 3.74 -15.01 9.69
CA ARG A 206 4.31 -14.40 10.91
C ARG A 206 5.78 -14.02 10.71
N HIS A 207 6.56 -14.91 10.10
CA HIS A 207 7.96 -14.61 9.77
C HIS A 207 8.07 -13.40 8.83
N LEU A 208 7.25 -13.34 7.78
CA LEU A 208 7.26 -12.25 6.82
C LEU A 208 6.86 -10.92 7.49
N ILE A 209 5.78 -10.90 8.27
CA ILE A 209 5.31 -9.71 8.97
C ILE A 209 6.34 -9.22 10.01
N SER A 210 7.07 -10.14 10.67
CA SER A 210 8.11 -9.79 11.64
C SER A 210 9.23 -8.93 11.06
N LEU A 211 9.49 -9.03 9.75
CA LEU A 211 10.49 -8.21 9.06
C LEU A 211 10.15 -6.72 9.05
N PHE A 212 8.88 -6.39 9.29
CA PHE A 212 8.32 -5.03 9.28
C PHE A 212 7.90 -4.55 10.68
N ALA A 213 8.26 -5.27 11.74
CA ALA A 213 7.97 -4.84 13.10
C ALA A 213 8.47 -3.39 13.34
N ASP A 214 7.77 -2.63 14.18
CA ASP A 214 8.08 -1.23 14.46
C ASP A 214 9.19 -1.10 15.51
N ASP A 215 10.32 -1.73 15.24
CA ASP A 215 11.50 -1.87 16.10
C ASP A 215 12.77 -1.79 15.24
N PRO A 216 13.86 -1.11 15.66
CA PRO A 216 15.09 -0.99 14.89
C PRO A 216 15.73 -2.33 14.46
N ARG A 217 15.44 -3.40 15.20
CA ARG A 217 15.93 -4.76 14.91
C ARG A 217 15.28 -5.40 13.70
N ALA A 218 14.06 -4.99 13.35
CA ALA A 218 13.39 -5.49 12.16
C ALA A 218 13.96 -4.83 10.90
N PRO A 219 14.39 -5.61 9.89
CA PRO A 219 15.16 -5.09 8.75
C PRO A 219 14.40 -4.03 7.94
N TYR A 220 13.09 -4.10 7.86
CA TYR A 220 12.26 -3.18 7.09
C TYR A 220 11.36 -2.33 7.99
N SER A 221 11.79 -2.03 9.22
CA SER A 221 11.08 -1.16 10.17
C SER A 221 11.04 0.29 9.69
N ILE A 222 10.07 1.05 10.22
CA ILE A 222 10.00 2.51 10.03
C ILE A 222 11.31 3.18 10.45
N HIS A 223 11.97 2.70 11.51
CA HIS A 223 13.26 3.21 12.01
C HIS A 223 14.36 3.09 10.96
N ASN A 224 14.47 1.94 10.31
CA ASN A 224 15.49 1.70 9.28
C ASN A 224 15.22 2.51 7.99
N PHE A 225 13.95 2.67 7.60
CA PHE A 225 13.57 3.57 6.51
C PHE A 225 13.99 5.01 6.79
N VAL A 226 13.64 5.52 7.97
CA VAL A 226 13.96 6.90 8.35
C VAL A 226 15.45 7.11 8.52
N SER A 227 16.17 6.16 9.12
CA SER A 227 17.63 6.21 9.25
C SER A 227 18.32 6.29 7.89
N HIS A 228 17.93 5.44 6.94
CA HIS A 228 18.47 5.50 5.58
C HIS A 228 18.04 6.78 4.86
N GLY A 229 16.81 7.22 5.03
CA GLY A 229 16.30 8.48 4.50
C GLY A 229 17.14 9.67 4.91
N ALA A 230 17.48 9.77 6.19
CA ALA A 230 18.31 10.85 6.74
C ALA A 230 19.76 10.79 6.22
N THR A 231 20.34 9.60 6.11
CA THR A 231 21.76 9.44 5.73
C THR A 231 22.00 9.53 4.24
N ALA A 232 21.04 9.11 3.39
CA ALA A 232 21.26 8.93 1.96
C ALA A 232 20.24 9.64 1.04
N CYS A 233 19.11 10.09 1.57
CA CYS A 233 18.06 10.69 0.75
C CYS A 233 17.73 12.14 1.14
N GLY A 234 18.37 12.70 2.18
CA GLY A 234 18.06 14.04 2.68
C GLY A 234 16.63 14.18 3.24
N LYS A 235 16.03 13.07 3.71
CA LYS A 235 14.68 13.04 4.29
C LYS A 235 14.77 12.67 5.78
N TYR A 236 14.26 13.51 6.63
CA TYR A 236 14.41 13.39 8.08
C TYR A 236 13.11 12.91 8.76
N PRO A 237 13.17 12.44 10.01
CA PRO A 237 11.99 12.08 10.79
C PRO A 237 10.95 13.22 10.83
N GLY A 238 9.67 12.88 10.61
CA GLY A 238 8.59 13.88 10.59
C GLY A 238 8.38 14.56 9.24
N GLN A 239 9.25 14.33 8.24
CA GLN A 239 9.06 14.79 6.88
C GLN A 239 8.28 13.77 6.05
N TRP A 240 7.60 14.25 5.02
CA TRP A 240 7.00 13.39 4.02
C TRP A 240 8.09 12.84 3.08
N PHE A 241 8.09 11.51 2.92
CA PHE A 241 8.97 10.82 1.97
C PHE A 241 8.28 10.77 0.61
N GLY A 242 8.94 11.24 -0.44
CA GLY A 242 8.45 11.09 -1.80
C GLY A 242 8.62 9.65 -2.32
N PRO A 243 8.02 9.33 -3.49
CA PRO A 243 8.17 8.02 -4.14
C PRO A 243 9.62 7.58 -4.33
N SER A 244 10.47 8.47 -4.81
CA SER A 244 11.90 8.18 -5.08
C SER A 244 12.71 7.93 -3.82
N ALA A 245 12.53 8.71 -2.77
CA ALA A 245 13.20 8.49 -1.50
C ALA A 245 12.79 7.14 -0.90
N THR A 246 11.51 6.81 -0.98
CA THR A 246 10.98 5.52 -0.53
C THR A 246 11.56 4.36 -1.33
N ALA A 247 11.65 4.47 -2.65
CA ALA A 247 12.26 3.46 -3.52
C ALA A 247 13.74 3.23 -3.19
N ARG A 248 14.52 4.31 -2.98
CA ARG A 248 15.93 4.22 -2.55
C ARG A 248 16.08 3.53 -1.19
N CYS A 249 15.19 3.83 -0.24
CA CYS A 249 15.17 3.13 1.05
C CYS A 249 14.89 1.64 0.87
N ILE A 250 13.87 1.25 0.09
CA ILE A 250 13.57 -0.16 -0.20
C ILE A 250 14.79 -0.85 -0.82
N GLN A 251 15.40 -0.25 -1.84
CA GLN A 251 16.57 -0.81 -2.52
C GLN A 251 17.74 -1.05 -1.56
N ALA A 252 18.07 -0.07 -0.75
CA ALA A 252 19.18 -0.17 0.21
C ALA A 252 18.92 -1.21 1.28
N LEU A 253 17.71 -1.22 1.87
CA LEU A 253 17.36 -2.15 2.94
C LEU A 253 17.25 -3.59 2.45
N VAL A 254 16.70 -3.82 1.25
CA VAL A 254 16.65 -5.15 0.63
C VAL A 254 18.06 -5.65 0.29
N ASN A 255 18.88 -4.84 -0.38
CA ASN A 255 20.23 -5.23 -0.73
C ASN A 255 21.10 -5.56 0.50
N LYS A 256 20.80 -4.95 1.66
CA LYS A 256 21.48 -5.24 2.94
C LYS A 256 21.00 -6.51 3.61
N ASN A 257 19.70 -6.82 3.52
CA ASN A 257 19.05 -7.77 4.43
C ASN A 257 18.47 -9.01 3.73
N ASP A 258 18.24 -8.99 2.40
CA ASP A 258 17.65 -10.13 1.67
C ASP A 258 18.63 -10.67 0.61
N PRO A 259 19.10 -11.92 0.74
CA PRO A 259 19.98 -12.52 -0.24
C PRO A 259 19.26 -12.99 -1.51
N TYR A 260 17.94 -13.15 -1.48
CA TYR A 260 17.14 -13.78 -2.54
C TYR A 260 16.41 -12.80 -3.43
N LEU A 261 16.11 -11.59 -2.94
CA LEU A 261 15.44 -10.53 -3.69
C LEU A 261 16.44 -9.45 -4.07
N ARG A 262 16.39 -8.99 -5.31
CA ARG A 262 17.11 -7.81 -5.79
C ARG A 262 16.13 -6.67 -6.02
N VAL A 263 16.61 -5.44 -6.05
CA VAL A 263 15.78 -4.26 -6.34
C VAL A 263 16.44 -3.42 -7.42
N TYR A 264 15.71 -3.19 -8.50
CA TYR A 264 16.05 -2.22 -9.53
C TYR A 264 15.13 -1.00 -9.36
N SER A 265 15.68 0.16 -9.11
CA SER A 265 14.94 1.42 -8.98
C SER A 265 15.33 2.37 -10.10
N THR A 266 14.35 2.93 -10.79
CA THR A 266 14.58 3.92 -11.86
C THR A 266 14.80 5.34 -11.31
N GLY A 267 14.69 5.54 -10.00
CA GLY A 267 14.68 6.88 -9.41
C GLY A 267 13.43 7.65 -9.82
N ASP A 268 13.62 8.84 -10.41
CA ASP A 268 12.54 9.74 -10.84
C ASP A 268 12.23 9.63 -12.36
N SER A 269 12.79 8.63 -13.03
CA SER A 269 12.56 8.38 -14.46
C SER A 269 11.57 7.23 -14.67
N PRO A 270 10.68 7.31 -15.67
CA PRO A 270 9.86 6.18 -16.10
C PRO A 270 10.64 5.17 -16.97
N ASP A 271 11.94 5.36 -17.18
CA ASP A 271 12.74 4.59 -18.10
C ASP A 271 13.39 3.40 -17.40
N VAL A 272 13.20 2.21 -17.96
CA VAL A 272 13.83 0.95 -17.52
C VAL A 272 14.80 0.51 -18.61
N TYR A 273 16.06 0.35 -18.24
CA TYR A 273 17.12 -0.07 -19.15
C TYR A 273 17.45 -1.55 -18.93
N GLU A 274 17.34 -2.35 -20.00
CA GLU A 274 17.53 -3.80 -19.91
C GLU A 274 18.94 -4.18 -19.44
N ASP A 275 19.96 -3.51 -19.96
CA ASP A 275 21.35 -3.78 -19.58
C ASP A 275 21.62 -3.49 -18.09
N GLU A 276 21.02 -2.43 -17.53
CA GLU A 276 21.14 -2.09 -16.10
C GLU A 276 20.32 -3.06 -15.24
N PHE A 277 19.10 -3.37 -15.67
CA PHE A 277 18.28 -4.38 -15.01
C PHE A 277 18.99 -5.73 -14.95
N MET A 278 19.57 -6.18 -16.08
CA MET A 278 20.28 -7.47 -16.15
C MET A 278 21.55 -7.51 -15.30
N LYS A 279 22.27 -6.40 -15.12
CA LYS A 279 23.40 -6.33 -14.19
C LYS A 279 22.98 -6.62 -12.75
N ILE A 280 21.73 -6.28 -12.38
CA ILE A 280 21.17 -6.54 -11.05
C ILE A 280 20.55 -7.94 -10.97
N ALA A 281 19.74 -8.32 -11.96
CA ALA A 281 19.03 -9.58 -11.98
C ALA A 281 19.94 -10.79 -12.28
N LYS A 282 21.03 -10.59 -13.03
CA LYS A 282 21.99 -11.63 -13.42
C LYS A 282 23.42 -11.15 -13.24
N PRO A 283 23.89 -10.90 -12.00
CA PRO A 283 25.19 -10.32 -11.75
C PRO A 283 26.36 -11.21 -12.21
N ASP A 284 26.15 -12.52 -12.26
CA ASP A 284 27.10 -13.53 -12.77
C ASP A 284 26.89 -13.83 -14.28
N GLY A 285 25.93 -13.18 -14.92
CA GLY A 285 25.53 -13.42 -16.32
C GLY A 285 24.79 -14.75 -16.57
N VAL A 286 24.60 -15.60 -15.54
CA VAL A 286 24.04 -16.96 -15.66
C VAL A 286 22.76 -17.09 -14.85
N SER A 287 22.86 -16.86 -13.55
CA SER A 287 21.77 -17.12 -12.60
C SER A 287 20.84 -15.91 -12.49
N PHE A 288 19.54 -16.13 -12.76
CA PHE A 288 18.55 -15.06 -12.61
C PHE A 288 18.06 -14.99 -11.15
N HIS A 289 18.17 -13.82 -10.54
CA HIS A 289 17.63 -13.53 -9.22
C HIS A 289 16.29 -12.80 -9.34
N PRO A 290 15.25 -13.21 -8.58
CA PRO A 290 14.02 -12.45 -8.48
C PRO A 290 14.31 -10.99 -8.18
N THR A 291 13.74 -10.08 -8.99
CA THR A 291 14.06 -8.65 -8.91
C THR A 291 12.78 -7.83 -8.86
N LEU A 292 12.65 -7.00 -7.83
CA LEU A 292 11.61 -6.00 -7.70
C LEU A 292 12.01 -4.76 -8.51
N ILE A 293 11.22 -4.42 -9.52
CA ILE A 293 11.35 -3.16 -10.26
C ILE A 293 10.48 -2.12 -9.56
N LEU A 294 11.07 -0.97 -9.23
CA LEU A 294 10.41 0.20 -8.67
C LEU A 294 10.58 1.37 -9.64
N VAL A 295 9.48 1.75 -10.28
CA VAL A 295 9.44 2.85 -11.25
C VAL A 295 8.82 4.07 -10.61
N GLY A 296 9.63 5.12 -10.41
CA GLY A 296 9.15 6.44 -10.05
C GLY A 296 8.60 7.16 -11.29
N THR A 297 7.39 7.66 -11.22
CA THR A 297 6.77 8.35 -12.37
C THR A 297 5.90 9.50 -11.93
N ARG A 298 5.80 10.54 -12.80
CA ARG A 298 4.87 11.66 -12.67
C ARG A 298 4.05 11.82 -13.95
N LEU A 299 2.75 11.54 -13.87
CA LEU A 299 1.84 11.42 -15.02
C LEU A 299 1.00 12.68 -15.29
N GLY A 300 1.48 13.82 -14.81
CA GLY A 300 0.82 15.12 -14.98
C GLY A 300 1.37 16.16 -14.00
N ILE A 301 0.73 17.31 -13.92
CA ILE A 301 1.09 18.40 -12.98
C ILE A 301 0.26 18.23 -11.69
N ASP A 302 -1.02 18.59 -11.71
CA ASP A 302 -1.92 18.51 -10.55
C ASP A 302 -2.77 17.24 -10.53
N LYS A 303 -2.98 16.63 -11.69
CA LYS A 303 -3.80 15.42 -11.88
C LYS A 303 -3.17 14.55 -12.96
N ILE A 304 -3.47 13.26 -12.91
CA ILE A 304 -3.08 12.33 -13.96
C ILE A 304 -3.75 12.75 -15.28
N THR A 305 -2.93 13.00 -16.30
CA THR A 305 -3.43 13.33 -17.63
C THR A 305 -4.19 12.13 -18.21
N PRO A 306 -5.40 12.31 -18.76
CA PRO A 306 -6.26 11.19 -19.21
C PRO A 306 -5.60 10.21 -20.19
N VAL A 307 -4.62 10.66 -20.98
CA VAL A 307 -3.87 9.83 -21.93
C VAL A 307 -3.11 8.68 -21.25
N TYR A 308 -2.84 8.76 -19.95
CA TYR A 308 -2.14 7.73 -19.17
C TYR A 308 -3.06 6.76 -18.42
N TRP A 309 -4.39 7.02 -18.35
CA TRP A 309 -5.30 6.25 -17.51
C TRP A 309 -5.31 4.75 -17.86
N GLU A 310 -5.40 4.42 -19.15
CA GLU A 310 -5.42 3.03 -19.63
C GLU A 310 -4.12 2.31 -19.28
N ALA A 311 -2.97 2.96 -19.50
CA ALA A 311 -1.67 2.40 -19.19
C ALA A 311 -1.47 2.19 -17.67
N LEU A 312 -1.96 3.13 -16.86
CA LEU A 312 -1.88 3.01 -15.40
C LEU A 312 -2.78 1.88 -14.88
N THR A 313 -4.01 1.78 -15.35
CA THR A 313 -4.91 0.68 -14.96
C THR A 313 -4.39 -0.67 -15.43
N ALA A 314 -3.83 -0.74 -16.64
CA ALA A 314 -3.22 -1.95 -17.18
C ALA A 314 -2.00 -2.42 -16.36
N SER A 315 -1.26 -1.50 -15.73
CA SER A 315 -0.11 -1.86 -14.90
C SER A 315 -0.50 -2.72 -13.68
N LEU A 316 -1.72 -2.55 -13.12
CA LEU A 316 -2.27 -3.37 -12.05
C LEU A 316 -2.81 -4.72 -12.52
N GLN A 317 -3.03 -4.88 -13.84
CA GLN A 317 -3.52 -6.11 -14.46
C GLN A 317 -2.39 -7.05 -14.90
N MET A 318 -1.14 -6.55 -14.94
CA MET A 318 0.01 -7.37 -15.31
C MET A 318 0.29 -8.45 -14.26
N PRO A 319 0.61 -9.70 -14.64
CA PRO A 319 0.94 -10.78 -13.70
C PRO A 319 2.11 -10.47 -12.76
N GLN A 320 2.99 -9.56 -13.16
CA GLN A 320 4.15 -9.11 -12.39
C GLN A 320 3.82 -7.97 -11.42
N SER A 321 2.61 -7.40 -11.47
CA SER A 321 2.25 -6.25 -10.64
C SER A 321 2.33 -6.56 -9.15
N VAL A 322 2.99 -5.69 -8.41
CA VAL A 322 2.98 -5.66 -6.95
C VAL A 322 2.36 -4.38 -6.41
N GLY A 323 1.63 -3.65 -7.27
CA GLY A 323 0.83 -2.48 -6.91
C GLY A 323 1.54 -1.14 -7.07
N ILE A 324 0.86 -0.10 -6.60
CA ILE A 324 1.28 1.28 -6.76
C ILE A 324 1.22 1.97 -5.40
N ALA A 325 2.32 2.62 -4.98
CA ALA A 325 2.30 3.57 -3.86
C ALA A 325 2.19 5.00 -4.42
N GLY A 326 1.11 5.66 -4.10
CA GLY A 326 0.74 6.98 -4.56
C GLY A 326 -0.60 7.35 -3.94
N GLY A 327 -1.24 8.44 -4.32
CA GLY A 327 -2.53 8.70 -3.70
C GLY A 327 -3.13 10.03 -4.05
N ARG A 328 -3.60 10.75 -3.06
CA ARG A 328 -4.02 12.16 -3.15
C ARG A 328 -2.83 13.04 -2.74
N PRO A 329 -2.83 14.32 -3.10
CA PRO A 329 -1.76 15.23 -2.66
C PRO A 329 -1.50 15.10 -1.15
N SER A 330 -0.24 14.90 -0.78
CA SER A 330 0.22 14.69 0.61
C SER A 330 -0.43 13.50 1.36
N SER A 331 -1.03 12.53 0.63
CA SER A 331 -1.75 11.39 1.22
C SER A 331 -1.54 10.14 0.37
N SER A 332 -0.48 9.39 0.66
CA SER A 332 -0.17 8.15 -0.06
C SER A 332 -1.07 7.00 0.36
N HIS A 333 -1.45 6.17 -0.62
CA HIS A 333 -2.21 4.94 -0.48
C HIS A 333 -1.45 3.81 -1.19
N TYR A 334 -1.80 2.57 -0.92
CA TYR A 334 -1.28 1.43 -1.65
C TYR A 334 -2.38 0.83 -2.52
N PHE A 335 -2.30 1.06 -3.83
CA PHE A 335 -3.24 0.54 -4.80
C PHE A 335 -2.87 -0.89 -5.18
N VAL A 336 -3.84 -1.81 -5.03
CA VAL A 336 -3.67 -3.25 -5.25
C VAL A 336 -4.59 -3.82 -6.32
N GLY A 337 -5.57 -3.06 -6.80
CA GLY A 337 -6.54 -3.59 -7.74
C GLY A 337 -7.19 -2.53 -8.61
N VAL A 338 -7.94 -2.98 -9.61
CA VAL A 338 -8.62 -2.11 -10.58
C VAL A 338 -9.88 -2.76 -11.13
N GLN A 339 -10.91 -1.94 -11.36
CA GLN A 339 -12.10 -2.26 -12.16
C GLN A 339 -12.46 -1.02 -12.98
N GLY A 340 -12.37 -1.12 -14.30
CA GLY A 340 -12.54 0.04 -15.18
C GLY A 340 -11.57 1.17 -14.82
N SER A 341 -12.09 2.34 -14.48
CA SER A 341 -11.30 3.51 -14.07
C SER A 341 -11.17 3.65 -12.54
N PHE A 342 -11.62 2.67 -11.75
CA PHE A 342 -11.52 2.69 -10.30
C PHE A 342 -10.37 1.84 -9.80
N LEU A 343 -9.52 2.43 -8.97
CA LEU A 343 -8.38 1.77 -8.33
C LEU A 343 -8.76 1.39 -6.90
N PHE A 344 -8.58 0.12 -6.52
CA PHE A 344 -8.77 -0.36 -5.15
C PHE A 344 -7.51 -0.19 -4.34
N TYR A 345 -7.64 0.27 -3.09
CA TYR A 345 -6.48 0.61 -2.27
C TYR A 345 -6.61 0.21 -0.81
N LEU A 346 -5.46 0.00 -0.20
CA LEU A 346 -5.25 -0.11 1.23
C LEU A 346 -4.80 1.25 1.77
N ASP A 347 -5.52 1.75 2.77
CA ASP A 347 -5.36 3.10 3.32
C ASP A 347 -4.42 3.10 4.55
N PRO A 348 -3.20 3.67 4.49
CA PRO A 348 -2.28 3.65 5.62
C PRO A 348 -2.63 4.66 6.72
N HIS A 349 -3.67 5.49 6.56
CA HIS A 349 -3.97 6.59 7.49
C HIS A 349 -4.72 6.17 8.77
N HIS A 350 -4.89 4.87 9.01
CA HIS A 350 -5.42 4.34 10.26
C HIS A 350 -4.28 4.07 11.24
N THR A 351 -4.23 4.81 12.35
CA THR A 351 -3.20 4.60 13.37
C THR A 351 -3.54 3.39 14.22
N ARG A 352 -2.62 2.42 14.29
CA ARG A 352 -2.68 1.24 15.15
C ARG A 352 -1.51 1.26 16.14
N THR A 353 -1.58 0.42 17.16
CA THR A 353 -0.44 0.20 18.07
C THR A 353 0.75 -0.35 17.30
N ALA A 354 1.96 0.05 17.69
CA ALA A 354 3.19 -0.46 17.12
C ALA A 354 3.21 -1.99 17.07
N LEU A 355 3.66 -2.54 15.95
CA LEU A 355 3.87 -3.99 15.81
C LEU A 355 5.14 -4.37 16.57
N PRO A 356 5.06 -5.18 17.63
CA PRO A 356 6.23 -5.52 18.44
C PRO A 356 7.20 -6.42 17.67
N TYR A 357 8.47 -6.38 18.04
CA TYR A 357 9.47 -7.33 17.55
C TYR A 357 9.55 -8.54 18.47
N HIS A 358 9.23 -9.71 17.94
CA HIS A 358 9.43 -10.99 18.61
C HIS A 358 10.60 -11.74 17.96
N LYS A 359 11.58 -12.15 18.78
CA LYS A 359 12.71 -12.98 18.31
C LYS A 359 12.24 -14.34 17.79
N ASP A 360 11.28 -14.95 18.50
CA ASP A 360 10.54 -16.12 18.03
C ASP A 360 9.25 -15.67 17.36
N THR A 361 9.15 -15.87 16.05
CA THR A 361 7.99 -15.45 15.25
C THR A 361 6.71 -16.20 15.62
N ASN A 362 6.80 -17.36 16.29
CA ASN A 362 5.63 -18.06 16.80
C ASN A 362 4.96 -17.35 17.97
N SER A 363 5.66 -16.39 18.60
CA SER A 363 5.13 -15.58 19.70
C SER A 363 4.17 -14.48 19.25
N TYR A 364 4.05 -14.23 17.94
CA TYR A 364 3.06 -13.26 17.43
C TYR A 364 1.64 -13.75 17.70
N ARG A 365 0.85 -12.88 18.33
CA ARG A 365 -0.58 -13.11 18.56
C ARG A 365 -1.36 -12.86 17.26
N ASP A 366 -2.55 -13.45 17.18
CA ASP A 366 -3.39 -13.30 16.00
C ASP A 366 -3.87 -11.84 15.81
N ASP A 367 -4.07 -11.06 16.90
CA ASP A 367 -4.42 -9.64 16.81
C ASP A 367 -3.27 -8.77 16.24
N GLU A 368 -2.01 -9.12 16.54
CA GLU A 368 -0.84 -8.44 15.97
C GLU A 368 -0.73 -8.69 14.46
N ILE A 369 -0.88 -9.95 14.04
CA ILE A 369 -0.89 -10.31 12.60
C ILE A 369 -2.10 -9.70 11.90
N ASN A 370 -3.31 -9.80 12.48
CA ASN A 370 -4.53 -9.20 11.94
C ASN A 370 -4.43 -7.67 11.81
N SER A 371 -3.55 -7.03 12.59
CA SER A 371 -3.29 -5.61 12.46
C SER A 371 -2.61 -5.21 11.15
N CYS A 372 -2.09 -6.20 10.39
CA CYS A 372 -1.44 -6.02 9.09
C CYS A 372 -2.34 -6.46 7.90
N HIS A 373 -3.64 -6.66 8.15
CA HIS A 373 -4.64 -6.99 7.13
C HIS A 373 -5.91 -6.17 7.33
N THR A 374 -6.69 -6.02 6.27
CA THR A 374 -8.00 -5.36 6.33
C THR A 374 -8.92 -5.92 5.25
N ALA A 375 -10.15 -6.23 5.62
CA ALA A 375 -11.21 -6.56 4.69
C ALA A 375 -11.88 -5.30 4.12
N ARG A 376 -11.64 -4.12 4.73
CA ARG A 376 -12.30 -2.87 4.35
C ARG A 376 -11.92 -2.46 2.94
N LEU A 377 -12.86 -2.64 2.01
CA LEU A 377 -12.69 -2.28 0.62
C LEU A 377 -12.80 -0.76 0.44
N ARG A 378 -11.87 -0.19 -0.32
CA ARG A 378 -11.89 1.22 -0.73
C ARG A 378 -11.51 1.36 -2.18
N ARG A 379 -12.13 2.28 -2.90
CA ARG A 379 -11.79 2.60 -4.29
C ARG A 379 -11.70 4.10 -4.53
N LEU A 380 -10.90 4.48 -5.51
CA LEU A 380 -10.71 5.86 -5.94
C LEU A 380 -10.73 5.90 -7.46
N HIS A 381 -11.43 6.88 -8.05
CA HIS A 381 -11.37 7.05 -9.50
C HIS A 381 -9.99 7.59 -9.90
N VAL A 382 -9.41 7.08 -10.99
CA VAL A 382 -8.06 7.44 -11.47
C VAL A 382 -7.83 8.96 -11.62
N ARG A 383 -8.88 9.73 -11.93
CA ARG A 383 -8.84 11.21 -12.01
C ARG A 383 -8.56 11.93 -10.68
N GLU A 384 -8.72 11.23 -9.56
CA GLU A 384 -8.56 11.78 -8.21
C GLU A 384 -7.20 11.45 -7.62
N VAL A 385 -6.39 10.67 -8.36
CA VAL A 385 -5.06 10.22 -7.93
C VAL A 385 -4.03 11.29 -8.27
N ASP A 386 -3.09 11.52 -7.34
CA ASP A 386 -1.91 12.36 -7.54
C ASP A 386 -1.06 11.81 -8.69
N PRO A 387 -0.49 12.67 -9.55
CA PRO A 387 0.32 12.22 -10.67
C PRO A 387 1.66 11.59 -10.26
N SER A 388 2.17 11.85 -9.05
CA SER A 388 3.45 11.31 -8.56
C SER A 388 3.23 9.98 -7.84
N MET A 389 3.90 8.91 -8.28
CA MET A 389 3.72 7.57 -7.73
C MET A 389 4.92 6.68 -7.93
N LEU A 390 4.94 5.59 -7.19
CA LEU A 390 5.88 4.49 -7.30
C LEU A 390 5.13 3.24 -7.77
N VAL A 391 5.45 2.75 -8.96
CA VAL A 391 4.84 1.54 -9.54
C VAL A 391 5.80 0.37 -9.34
N GLY A 392 5.30 -0.75 -8.80
CA GLY A 392 6.10 -1.92 -8.50
C GLY A 392 5.77 -3.13 -9.37
N PHE A 393 6.83 -3.88 -9.80
CA PHE A 393 6.70 -5.16 -10.50
C PHE A 393 7.73 -6.15 -9.95
N LEU A 394 7.30 -7.38 -9.73
CA LEU A 394 8.17 -8.48 -9.31
C LEU A 394 8.46 -9.37 -10.52
N ILE A 395 9.70 -9.38 -10.96
CA ILE A 395 10.21 -10.22 -12.05
C ILE A 395 10.94 -11.42 -11.45
N ARG A 396 10.44 -12.62 -11.70
CA ARG A 396 10.91 -13.85 -11.05
C ARG A 396 11.88 -14.67 -11.88
N SER A 397 11.83 -14.50 -13.21
CA SER A 397 12.66 -15.23 -14.16
C SER A 397 12.94 -14.44 -15.43
N GLN A 398 13.81 -14.96 -16.28
CA GLN A 398 14.08 -14.39 -17.61
C GLN A 398 12.83 -14.35 -18.49
N ASP A 399 11.99 -15.41 -18.42
CA ASP A 399 10.75 -15.48 -19.22
C ASP A 399 9.71 -14.45 -18.70
N ASP A 400 9.66 -14.28 -17.36
CA ASP A 400 8.82 -13.28 -16.70
C ASP A 400 9.23 -11.84 -17.11
N TRP A 401 10.54 -11.58 -17.26
CA TRP A 401 11.06 -10.33 -17.82
C TRP A 401 10.60 -10.09 -19.27
N GLN A 402 10.71 -11.10 -20.13
CA GLN A 402 10.31 -10.98 -21.54
C GLN A 402 8.80 -10.73 -21.66
N GLU A 403 8.00 -11.42 -20.85
CA GLU A 403 6.57 -11.21 -20.82
C GLU A 403 6.22 -9.79 -20.34
N TRP A 404 6.79 -9.34 -19.21
CA TRP A 404 6.58 -8.00 -18.69
C TRP A 404 6.97 -6.93 -19.71
N ARG A 405 8.14 -7.07 -20.33
CA ARG A 405 8.62 -6.16 -21.38
C ARG A 405 7.68 -6.12 -22.59
N ARG A 406 7.11 -7.25 -22.98
CA ARG A 406 6.09 -7.33 -24.02
C ARG A 406 4.81 -6.62 -23.62
N CYS A 407 4.32 -6.87 -22.40
CA CYS A 407 3.11 -6.23 -21.88
C CYS A 407 3.24 -4.70 -21.82
N THR A 408 4.36 -4.19 -21.34
CA THR A 408 4.60 -2.74 -21.27
C THR A 408 4.62 -2.05 -22.64
N LYS A 409 5.06 -2.75 -23.70
CA LYS A 409 5.08 -2.22 -25.07
C LYS A 409 3.70 -2.19 -25.74
N HIS A 410 2.77 -3.07 -25.33
CA HIS A 410 1.46 -3.23 -25.95
C HIS A 410 0.31 -2.60 -25.15
N VAL A 411 0.63 -1.75 -24.18
CA VAL A 411 -0.38 -1.03 -23.41
C VAL A 411 -1.11 -0.04 -24.30
N GLN A 412 -2.43 0.05 -24.14
CA GLN A 412 -3.24 1.07 -24.78
C GLN A 412 -2.99 2.44 -24.13
N GLY A 413 -3.18 3.51 -24.90
CA GLY A 413 -2.89 4.87 -24.44
C GLY A 413 -1.39 5.21 -24.47
N LYS A 414 -1.00 6.25 -23.76
CA LYS A 414 0.40 6.65 -23.63
C LYS A 414 1.06 5.82 -22.53
N ALA A 415 2.18 5.17 -22.88
CA ALA A 415 2.95 4.36 -21.94
C ALA A 415 3.40 5.19 -20.73
N ILE A 416 3.29 4.59 -19.55
CA ILE A 416 3.78 5.16 -18.27
C ILE A 416 5.18 4.64 -17.90
N ILE A 417 5.65 3.62 -18.61
CA ILE A 417 6.97 2.99 -18.44
C ILE A 417 7.56 2.80 -19.84
N HIS A 418 8.82 3.19 -19.99
CA HIS A 418 9.55 3.01 -21.23
C HIS A 418 10.66 2.00 -21.00
N VAL A 419 10.68 0.92 -21.80
CA VAL A 419 11.73 -0.10 -21.71
C VAL A 419 12.62 -0.01 -22.94
N ALA A 420 13.90 0.29 -22.72
CA ALA A 420 14.94 0.37 -23.75
C ALA A 420 16.07 -0.62 -23.46
N ASP A 421 16.85 -0.95 -24.50
CA ASP A 421 17.95 -1.90 -24.34
C ASP A 421 19.12 -1.29 -23.57
N HIS A 422 19.40 0.00 -23.79
CA HIS A 422 20.49 0.74 -23.15
C HIS A 422 20.07 2.17 -22.81
N ALA A 423 20.66 2.73 -21.77
CA ALA A 423 20.56 4.15 -21.48
C ALA A 423 21.14 4.96 -22.65
N LEU A 424 20.40 5.94 -23.14
CA LEU A 424 20.95 6.90 -24.10
C LEU A 424 22.10 7.64 -23.42
N THR A 425 23.31 7.48 -23.91
CA THR A 425 24.50 8.19 -23.42
C THR A 425 24.40 9.66 -23.80
N THR A 426 23.54 10.42 -23.15
CA THR A 426 23.58 11.88 -23.21
C THR A 426 24.62 12.34 -22.21
N LEU A 427 25.71 12.87 -22.72
CA LEU A 427 26.74 13.63 -21.99
C LEU A 427 26.08 14.90 -21.40
N THR A 428 25.27 14.78 -20.36
CA THR A 428 24.81 15.90 -19.55
C THR A 428 24.48 15.43 -18.15
N SER A 429 25.10 16.09 -17.20
CA SER A 429 25.04 15.97 -15.74
C SER A 429 23.64 15.68 -15.19
N ALA A 430 23.35 14.42 -14.88
CA ALA A 430 22.10 13.95 -14.30
C ALA A 430 21.98 14.14 -12.76
N SER A 431 22.89 14.93 -12.14
CA SER A 431 22.89 15.10 -10.67
C SER A 431 21.98 16.21 -10.15
N GLN A 432 21.30 16.96 -11.03
CA GLN A 432 20.40 18.08 -10.61
C GLN A 432 18.90 17.82 -10.78
N ALA A 433 18.47 16.80 -11.52
CA ALA A 433 17.04 16.58 -11.80
C ALA A 433 16.26 15.97 -10.62
N GLY A 434 16.90 15.14 -9.79
CA GLY A 434 16.23 14.49 -8.66
C GLY A 434 15.85 15.45 -7.52
N ALA A 435 16.62 16.53 -7.35
CA ALA A 435 16.32 17.57 -6.36
C ALA A 435 15.14 18.45 -6.79
N ALA A 436 14.94 18.65 -8.09
CA ALA A 436 13.94 19.57 -8.62
C ALA A 436 12.50 19.08 -8.48
N ILE A 437 12.25 17.77 -8.49
CA ILE A 437 10.88 17.20 -8.37
C ILE A 437 10.42 17.23 -6.92
N ASP A 438 11.31 16.90 -5.98
CA ASP A 438 11.03 16.97 -4.54
C ASP A 438 10.87 18.44 -4.07
N GLU A 439 11.58 19.37 -4.73
CA GLU A 439 11.55 20.82 -4.41
C GLU A 439 10.26 21.50 -4.91
N VAL A 440 9.73 21.10 -6.08
CA VAL A 440 8.44 21.59 -6.60
C VAL A 440 7.25 21.16 -5.73
N GLN A 441 7.32 19.99 -5.10
CA GLN A 441 6.29 19.56 -4.16
C GLN A 441 6.31 20.37 -2.85
N ALA A 442 7.49 20.81 -2.41
CA ALA A 442 7.61 21.71 -1.25
C ALA A 442 7.11 23.13 -1.54
N LEU A 443 7.28 23.62 -2.77
CA LEU A 443 6.84 24.95 -3.20
C LEU A 443 5.33 25.03 -3.49
N SER A 444 4.68 23.95 -3.94
CA SER A 444 3.23 23.94 -4.18
C SER A 444 2.40 24.03 -2.89
N ASP A 445 3.00 23.71 -1.74
CA ASP A 445 2.35 23.87 -0.44
C ASP A 445 2.47 25.32 0.10
N ASP A 446 3.44 26.13 -0.39
CA ASP A 446 3.65 27.53 0.05
C ASP A 446 2.88 28.56 -0.82
N ASP A 447 2.71 28.31 -2.13
CA ASP A 447 2.06 29.27 -3.03
C ASP A 447 0.53 29.43 -2.82
N SER A 448 -0.11 28.53 -2.07
CA SER A 448 -1.52 28.69 -1.70
C SER A 448 -1.77 29.69 -0.56
N GLU A 449 -0.73 30.12 0.16
CA GLU A 449 -0.87 31.09 1.27
C GLU A 449 -0.56 32.55 0.86
N ILE A 450 0.16 32.78 -0.25
CA ILE A 450 0.57 34.14 -0.64
C ILE A 450 -0.53 34.90 -1.41
N SER A 451 -1.50 34.21 -2.00
CA SER A 451 -2.60 34.84 -2.73
C SER A 451 -3.73 35.45 -1.86
N VAL A 452 -3.68 35.26 -0.54
CA VAL A 452 -4.74 35.73 0.40
C VAL A 452 -4.36 37.06 1.09
N LEU A 453 -3.09 37.51 0.97
CA LEU A 453 -2.63 38.77 1.63
C LEU A 453 -2.55 39.98 0.70
N ALA A 454 -3.01 39.88 -0.57
CA ALA A 454 -2.99 40.97 -1.56
C ALA A 454 -4.37 41.34 -2.11
N ALA A 455 -5.45 41.13 -1.33
CA ALA A 455 -6.79 41.68 -1.69
C ALA A 455 -7.45 42.31 -0.46
#